data_0e66fd1fea880e17eecb5549210ea003
#
_entry.id   0e66fd1fea880e17eecb5549210ea003
#
_cell.length_a   1.000
_cell.length_b   1.000
_cell.length_c   1.000
_cell.angle_alpha   90.00
_cell.angle_beta   90.00
_cell.angle_gamma   90.00
#
_symmetry.space_group_name_H-M   'P 1'
#
loop_
_entity.id
_entity.type
_entity.pdbx_description
1 polymer ?
#
loop_
_entity_poly.entity_id
_entity_poly.type
_entity_poly.pdbx_seq_one_letter_code
_entity_poly.pdbx_strand_id
1 'polypeptide(L)'
;MKYTVYQIRYTEAEIDGISAGSKSLKRDIRDDMAMDFRGEKMVGLVEIALNENLYTGVAEIEATCLDEVFQVGNIGPESQITRLGRMASISVGDLIEDEDGNRHVVANFGFKEVA
;
A
#
# COMPACT_ATOMS: atom_id res chain seq x y z
N MET A 1 8.50 -17.27 -0.42
CA MET A 1 7.09 -16.99 -0.08
C MET A 1 6.57 -15.89 -1.00
N LYS A 2 5.34 -16.01 -1.42
CA LYS A 2 4.70 -15.00 -2.28
C LYS A 2 3.95 -14.00 -1.40
N TYR A 3 4.21 -12.72 -1.66
CA TYR A 3 3.51 -11.62 -1.02
C TYR A 3 2.70 -10.86 -2.05
N THR A 4 1.52 -10.42 -1.67
CA THR A 4 0.69 -9.54 -2.51
C THR A 4 0.79 -8.12 -1.98
N VAL A 5 1.07 -7.17 -2.87
CA VAL A 5 1.17 -5.75 -2.53
C VAL A 5 -0.10 -5.06 -2.98
N TYR A 6 -0.70 -4.32 -2.05
CA TYR A 6 -1.87 -3.49 -2.29
C TYR A 6 -1.51 -2.03 -2.10
N GLN A 7 -1.97 -1.20 -3.02
CA GLN A 7 -1.74 0.25 -2.97
C GLN A 7 -3.04 1.01 -3.14
N ILE A 8 -3.12 2.18 -2.54
CA ILE A 8 -4.21 3.12 -2.80
C ILE A 8 -3.82 3.89 -4.05
N ARG A 9 -4.43 3.53 -5.20
CA ARG A 9 -4.12 4.12 -6.51
C ARG A 9 -5.30 4.96 -7.00
N TYR A 10 -4.99 6.03 -7.70
CA TYR A 10 -5.99 6.90 -8.30
C TYR A 10 -6.24 6.51 -9.75
N THR A 11 -7.52 6.56 -10.17
CA THR A 11 -7.88 6.53 -11.59
C THR A 11 -7.63 7.90 -12.20
N GLU A 12 -7.61 7.99 -13.55
CA GLU A 12 -7.49 9.28 -14.23
C GLU A 12 -8.65 10.23 -13.86
N ALA A 13 -9.86 9.70 -13.77
CA ALA A 13 -11.02 10.49 -13.36
C ALA A 13 -10.87 11.02 -11.93
N GLU A 14 -10.32 10.23 -11.02
CA GLU A 14 -10.04 10.67 -9.64
C GLU A 14 -8.98 11.77 -9.60
N ILE A 15 -7.90 11.63 -10.39
CA ILE A 15 -6.85 12.65 -10.49
C ILE A 15 -7.42 13.96 -11.03
N ASP A 16 -8.22 13.90 -12.08
CA ASP A 16 -8.85 15.07 -12.68
C ASP A 16 -9.79 15.75 -11.68
N GLY A 17 -10.58 14.97 -10.93
CA GLY A 17 -11.45 15.47 -9.89
C GLY A 17 -10.69 16.19 -8.78
N ILE A 18 -9.59 15.61 -8.30
CA ILE A 18 -8.75 16.22 -7.26
C ILE A 18 -8.14 17.52 -7.76
N SER A 19 -7.64 17.54 -9.00
CA SER A 19 -7.07 18.73 -9.63
C SER A 19 -8.11 19.84 -9.77
N ALA A 20 -9.38 19.48 -9.97
CA ALA A 20 -10.49 20.42 -10.04
C ALA A 20 -11.05 20.82 -8.66
N GLY A 21 -10.46 20.34 -7.57
CA GLY A 21 -10.86 20.68 -6.21
C GLY A 21 -11.89 19.76 -5.58
N SER A 22 -12.21 18.63 -6.21
CA SER A 22 -13.12 17.64 -5.62
C SER A 22 -12.52 16.97 -4.40
N LYS A 23 -13.35 16.62 -3.43
CA LYS A 23 -12.92 15.84 -2.27
C LYS A 23 -12.61 14.40 -2.68
N SER A 24 -11.59 13.82 -2.07
CA SER A 24 -11.20 12.44 -2.31
C SER A 24 -10.87 11.75 -1.00
N LEU A 25 -11.61 10.69 -0.69
CA LEU A 25 -11.32 9.87 0.50
C LEU A 25 -9.95 9.20 0.37
N LYS A 26 -9.58 8.73 -0.81
CA LYS A 26 -8.25 8.15 -1.08
C LYS A 26 -7.14 9.14 -0.72
N ARG A 27 -7.28 10.38 -1.18
CA ARG A 27 -6.30 11.43 -0.89
C ARG A 27 -6.22 11.73 0.60
N ASP A 28 -7.36 11.88 1.26
CA ASP A 28 -7.41 12.21 2.68
C ASP A 28 -6.78 11.11 3.52
N ILE A 29 -7.08 9.84 3.23
CA ILE A 29 -6.51 8.70 3.94
C ILE A 29 -5.00 8.63 3.70
N ARG A 30 -4.53 8.79 2.46
CA ARG A 30 -3.10 8.77 2.15
C ARG A 30 -2.34 9.91 2.83
N ASP A 31 -2.91 11.09 2.85
CA ASP A 31 -2.31 12.24 3.53
C ASP A 31 -2.20 11.98 5.03
N ASP A 32 -3.25 11.44 5.65
CA ASP A 32 -3.25 11.10 7.06
C ASP A 32 -2.20 10.01 7.39
N MET A 33 -2.06 9.00 6.52
CA MET A 33 -1.03 7.97 6.68
C MET A 33 0.38 8.57 6.59
N ALA A 34 0.61 9.44 5.63
CA ALA A 34 1.91 10.09 5.45
C ALA A 34 2.29 10.98 6.64
N MET A 35 1.31 11.58 7.29
CA MET A 35 1.51 12.46 8.44
C MET A 35 1.53 11.73 9.78
N ASP A 36 1.28 10.43 9.79
CA ASP A 36 1.28 9.61 10.99
C ASP A 36 2.70 9.17 11.37
N PHE A 37 3.54 10.13 11.77
CA PHE A 37 4.97 9.90 12.00
C PHE A 37 5.26 8.87 13.09
N ARG A 38 4.37 8.70 14.07
CA ARG A 38 4.52 7.71 15.14
C ARG A 38 3.88 6.37 14.80
N GLY A 39 3.08 6.31 13.76
CA GLY A 39 2.36 5.11 13.36
C GLY A 39 1.17 4.74 14.23
N GLU A 40 0.74 5.62 15.12
CA GLU A 40 -0.33 5.33 16.08
C GLU A 40 -1.72 5.22 15.44
N LYS A 41 -1.92 5.89 14.29
CA LYS A 41 -3.20 5.92 13.57
C LYS A 41 -3.25 4.94 12.40
N MET A 42 -2.11 4.37 12.03
CA MET A 42 -1.97 3.62 10.78
C MET A 42 -2.94 2.45 10.66
N VAL A 43 -3.05 1.62 11.69
CA VAL A 43 -3.93 0.44 11.66
C VAL A 43 -5.39 0.85 11.47
N GLY A 44 -5.85 1.88 12.17
CA GLY A 44 -7.21 2.39 12.01
C GLY A 44 -7.47 2.96 10.61
N LEU A 45 -6.50 3.66 10.03
CA LEU A 45 -6.60 4.19 8.67
C LEU A 45 -6.66 3.06 7.63
N VAL A 46 -5.89 1.99 7.83
CA VAL A 46 -5.94 0.80 6.96
C VAL A 46 -7.32 0.14 7.03
N GLU A 47 -7.89 0.03 8.22
CA GLU A 47 -9.23 -0.55 8.39
C GLU A 47 -10.29 0.24 7.61
N ILE A 48 -10.23 1.56 7.67
CA ILE A 48 -11.12 2.44 6.89
C ILE A 48 -10.91 2.19 5.39
N ALA A 49 -9.66 2.17 4.95
CA ALA A 49 -9.33 1.96 3.54
C ALA A 49 -9.80 0.59 3.03
N LEU A 50 -9.69 -0.46 3.83
CA LEU A 50 -10.18 -1.78 3.48
C LEU A 50 -11.71 -1.80 3.40
N ASN A 51 -12.40 -1.21 4.38
CA ASN A 51 -13.86 -1.16 4.41
C ASN A 51 -14.44 -0.36 3.23
N GLU A 52 -13.73 0.67 2.78
CA GLU A 52 -14.15 1.52 1.65
C GLU A 52 -13.60 1.04 0.30
N ASN A 53 -12.94 -0.12 0.27
CA ASN A 53 -12.35 -0.70 -0.96
C ASN A 53 -11.39 0.25 -1.68
N LEU A 54 -10.54 0.95 -0.94
CA LEU A 54 -9.60 1.90 -1.51
C LEU A 54 -8.32 1.24 -2.05
N TYR A 55 -7.99 0.05 -1.55
CA TYR A 55 -6.80 -0.67 -1.97
C TYR A 55 -7.00 -1.43 -3.27
N THR A 56 -5.95 -1.45 -4.09
CA THR A 56 -5.88 -2.23 -5.31
C THR A 56 -4.66 -3.14 -5.24
N GLY A 57 -4.83 -4.42 -5.55
CA GLY A 57 -3.71 -5.35 -5.70
C GLY A 57 -2.90 -4.97 -6.94
N VAL A 58 -1.62 -4.65 -6.76
CA VAL A 58 -0.77 -4.12 -7.84
C VAL A 58 0.35 -5.07 -8.24
N ALA A 59 0.76 -5.96 -7.35
CA ALA A 59 1.84 -6.89 -7.63
C ALA A 59 1.84 -8.09 -6.69
N GLU A 60 2.44 -9.18 -7.17
CA GLU A 60 2.87 -10.29 -6.34
C GLU A 60 4.39 -10.32 -6.36
N ILE A 61 5.02 -10.47 -5.21
CA ILE A 61 6.48 -10.45 -5.07
C ILE A 61 6.93 -11.71 -4.36
N GLU A 62 7.90 -12.40 -4.96
CA GLU A 62 8.57 -13.53 -4.33
C GLU A 62 9.70 -13.01 -3.45
N ALA A 63 9.62 -13.29 -2.15
CA ALA A 63 10.57 -12.80 -1.15
C ALA A 63 10.57 -13.70 0.09
N THR A 64 11.55 -13.52 0.96
CA THR A 64 11.69 -14.31 2.20
C THR A 64 11.15 -13.57 3.42
N CYS A 65 11.02 -12.25 3.36
CA CYS A 65 10.55 -11.42 4.46
C CYS A 65 10.03 -10.07 3.96
N LEU A 66 9.41 -9.30 4.84
CA LEU A 66 8.83 -7.99 4.51
C LEU A 66 9.88 -6.99 4.01
N ASP A 67 11.06 -6.96 4.62
CA ASP A 67 12.13 -6.05 4.19
C ASP A 67 12.57 -6.35 2.76
N GLU A 68 12.63 -7.63 2.38
CA GLU A 68 12.95 -8.03 1.02
C GLU A 68 11.84 -7.66 0.04
N VAL A 69 10.57 -7.75 0.44
CA VAL A 69 9.45 -7.29 -0.39
C VAL A 69 9.62 -5.81 -0.72
N PHE A 70 9.95 -5.00 0.27
CA PHE A 70 10.17 -3.57 0.10
C PHE A 70 11.35 -3.31 -0.86
N GLN A 71 12.45 -4.01 -0.68
CA GLN A 71 13.63 -3.89 -1.52
C GLN A 71 13.33 -4.30 -2.97
N VAL A 72 12.72 -5.45 -3.18
CA VAL A 72 12.38 -5.96 -4.52
C VAL A 72 11.40 -5.02 -5.21
N GLY A 73 10.38 -4.57 -4.50
CA GLY A 73 9.36 -3.68 -5.06
C GLY A 73 9.90 -2.31 -5.47
N ASN A 74 10.98 -1.84 -4.84
CA ASN A 74 11.54 -0.51 -5.08
C ASN A 74 12.82 -0.52 -5.93
N ILE A 75 13.60 -1.60 -5.88
CA ILE A 75 14.89 -1.69 -6.54
C ILE A 75 14.94 -2.85 -7.54
N GLY A 76 14.24 -3.94 -7.27
CA GLY A 76 14.27 -5.15 -8.07
C GLY A 76 14.99 -6.30 -7.36
N PRO A 77 15.20 -7.42 -8.02
CA PRO A 77 15.09 -7.63 -9.46
C PRO A 77 13.64 -7.77 -9.95
N GLU A 78 13.39 -7.27 -11.14
CA GLU A 78 12.07 -7.32 -11.78
C GLU A 78 11.56 -8.76 -11.96
N SER A 79 12.45 -9.73 -12.08
CA SER A 79 12.09 -11.15 -12.22
C SER A 79 11.34 -11.71 -11.01
N GLN A 80 11.42 -11.07 -9.86
CA GLN A 80 10.70 -11.47 -8.65
C GLN A 80 9.33 -10.77 -8.51
N ILE A 81 8.99 -9.91 -9.45
CA ILE A 81 7.74 -9.14 -9.43
C ILE A 81 6.82 -9.63 -10.52
N THR A 82 5.60 -10.04 -10.14
CA THR A 82 4.50 -10.28 -11.07
C THR A 82 3.54 -9.09 -10.95
N ARG A 83 3.46 -8.27 -11.97
CA ARG A 83 2.61 -7.09 -11.96
C ARG A 83 1.16 -7.47 -12.24
N LEU A 84 0.25 -7.00 -11.39
CA LEU A 84 -1.20 -7.17 -11.54
C LEU A 84 -1.84 -5.93 -12.13
N GLY A 85 -1.14 -4.80 -12.08
CA GLY A 85 -1.59 -3.53 -12.60
C GLY A 85 -0.50 -2.48 -12.47
N ARG A 86 -0.88 -1.21 -12.53
CA ARG A 86 0.06 -0.12 -12.32
C ARG A 86 0.52 -0.11 -10.86
N MET A 87 1.83 -0.14 -10.69
CA MET A 87 2.46 -0.14 -9.38
C MET A 87 3.39 1.06 -9.25
N ALA A 88 3.26 1.78 -8.14
CA ALA A 88 4.25 2.77 -7.71
C ALA A 88 5.28 2.10 -6.80
N SER A 89 6.35 2.80 -6.46
CA SER A 89 7.28 2.35 -5.43
C SER A 89 6.52 2.08 -4.13
N ILE A 90 6.91 1.03 -3.42
CA ILE A 90 6.29 0.69 -2.13
C ILE A 90 6.63 1.79 -1.12
N SER A 91 5.61 2.34 -0.49
CA SER A 91 5.74 3.45 0.43
C SER A 91 4.74 3.37 1.59
N VAL A 92 4.83 4.33 2.51
CA VAL A 92 3.95 4.42 3.68
C VAL A 92 2.49 4.30 3.28
N GLY A 93 1.76 3.43 3.99
CA GLY A 93 0.35 3.15 3.74
C GLY A 93 0.08 1.98 2.83
N ASP A 94 1.08 1.45 2.13
CA ASP A 94 0.91 0.26 1.31
C ASP A 94 0.74 -0.98 2.17
N LEU A 95 -0.07 -1.92 1.72
CA LEU A 95 -0.42 -3.12 2.45
C LEU A 95 0.23 -4.33 1.78
N ILE A 96 0.85 -5.18 2.59
CA ILE A 96 1.52 -6.39 2.13
C ILE A 96 0.88 -7.59 2.82
N GLU A 97 0.40 -8.54 2.03
CA GLU A 97 -0.24 -9.76 2.53
C GLU A 97 0.59 -10.98 2.13
N ASP A 98 0.88 -11.86 3.09
CA ASP A 98 1.57 -13.11 2.80
C ASP A 98 0.60 -14.23 2.40
N GLU A 99 1.14 -15.42 2.10
CA GLU A 99 0.36 -16.57 1.65
C GLU A 99 -0.62 -17.09 2.71
N ASP A 100 -0.35 -16.82 3.98
CA ASP A 100 -1.18 -17.26 5.10
C ASP A 100 -2.28 -16.23 5.44
N GLY A 101 -2.33 -15.11 4.71
CA GLY A 101 -3.30 -14.06 4.93
C GLY A 101 -2.90 -13.05 6.00
N ASN A 102 -1.67 -13.11 6.49
CA ASN A 102 -1.15 -12.11 7.41
C ASN A 102 -0.86 -10.82 6.66
N ARG A 103 -1.36 -9.71 7.17
CA ARG A 103 -1.23 -8.40 6.54
C ARG A 103 -0.39 -7.47 7.39
N HIS A 104 0.45 -6.69 6.70
CA HIS A 104 1.26 -5.66 7.32
C HIS A 104 1.18 -4.39 6.49
N VAL A 105 1.07 -3.26 7.15
CA VAL A 105 1.12 -1.96 6.50
C VAL A 105 2.50 -1.36 6.64
N VAL A 106 2.98 -0.71 5.59
CA VAL A 106 4.23 0.05 5.63
C VAL A 106 3.97 1.33 6.43
N ALA A 107 4.65 1.47 7.55
CA ALA A 107 4.57 2.65 8.40
C ALA A 107 5.79 3.55 8.18
N ASN A 108 5.83 4.72 8.84
CA ASN A 108 6.99 5.60 8.78
C ASN A 108 8.22 4.95 9.43
N PHE A 109 8.01 4.01 10.35
CA PHE A 109 9.06 3.18 10.94
C PHE A 109 8.64 1.72 10.84
N GLY A 110 9.24 1.00 9.86
CA GLY A 110 9.01 -0.43 9.69
C GLY A 110 7.60 -0.78 9.25
N PHE A 111 7.14 -1.94 9.70
CA PHE A 111 5.84 -2.50 9.33
C PHE A 111 4.98 -2.70 10.57
N LYS A 112 3.67 -2.54 10.40
CA LYS A 112 2.69 -2.83 11.47
C LYS A 112 1.73 -3.92 11.02
N GLU A 113 1.49 -4.90 11.88
CA GLU A 113 0.52 -5.95 11.61
C GLU A 113 -0.90 -5.39 11.63
N VAL A 114 -1.70 -5.84 10.68
CA VAL A 114 -3.11 -5.47 10.54
C VAL A 114 -3.96 -6.73 10.65
N ALA A 115 -4.92 -6.71 11.52
CA ALA A 115 -5.80 -7.85 11.76
C ALA A 115 -6.72 -8.15 10.55
#